data_b4220fadf13a0e4d95e0965894328b7f
#
_entry.id   b4220fadf13a0e4d95e0965894328b7f
#
_cell.length_a   1.000
_cell.length_b   1.000
_cell.length_c   1.000
_cell.angle_alpha   90.00
_cell.angle_beta   90.00
_cell.angle_gamma   90.00
#
_symmetry.space_group_name_H-M   'P 1'
#
loop_
_entity.id
_entity.type
_entity.pdbx_description
1 polymer ?
#
loop_
_entity_poly.entity_id
_entity_poly.type
_entity_poly.pdbx_seq_one_letter_code
_entity_poly.pdbx_strand_id
1 'polypeptide(L)'
;MPADKSHRFSPALNAVVARCWQTAAAPPEWSLTREKFQGALERSVTRRFPDSLPDDRIVAGYLESLHLSDLALACACSAGDSAAWEYFIEHYRPELHRAARLILSKSGGNDSKAREMADSLYADLYGLRESSDGSRRSLFDYFHGRSKLSTWLHAILSQRHIDEIRRTQKTDSLDDPGNGDSDARELPEMKAAPLDPERDAYLAILQACVTAALRDLAPRDRLRLAYYYVDDLTLAQIGKLLGEHEATVSRKLERTRADLKRCVEDALREEKKLTEAQLKLCFEYARQQWPFDLTRALSARD
;
A
#
# COMPACT_ATOMS: atom_id res chain seq x y z
N MET A 1 18.66 -28.17 1.50
CA MET A 1 17.49 -28.09 0.62
C MET A 1 16.27 -27.80 1.49
N PRO A 2 15.70 -26.59 1.52
CA PRO A 2 14.43 -26.38 2.19
C PRO A 2 13.33 -26.95 1.30
N ALA A 3 12.48 -27.79 1.89
CA ALA A 3 11.35 -28.42 1.24
C ALA A 3 10.41 -27.35 0.68
N ASP A 4 10.14 -27.45 -0.60
CA ASP A 4 9.08 -26.72 -1.32
C ASP A 4 7.73 -27.02 -0.66
N LYS A 5 7.30 -26.13 0.25
CA LYS A 5 5.95 -26.13 0.82
C LYS A 5 5.01 -25.40 -0.12
N SER A 6 4.89 -25.87 -1.37
CA SER A 6 3.79 -25.46 -2.22
C SER A 6 2.50 -26.01 -1.61
N HIS A 7 1.81 -25.20 -0.85
CA HIS A 7 0.47 -25.52 -0.36
C HIS A 7 -0.48 -25.51 -1.56
N ARG A 8 -0.68 -26.68 -2.18
CA ARG A 8 -1.74 -26.85 -3.18
C ARG A 8 -3.08 -26.67 -2.47
N PHE A 9 -3.91 -25.82 -3.02
CA PHE A 9 -5.27 -25.64 -2.53
C PHE A 9 -6.04 -26.97 -2.50
N SER A 10 -6.90 -27.14 -1.52
CA SER A 10 -7.80 -28.27 -1.42
C SER A 10 -8.77 -28.29 -2.64
N PRO A 11 -9.38 -29.42 -2.98
CA PRO A 11 -10.39 -29.49 -4.05
C PRO A 11 -11.55 -28.50 -3.83
N ALA A 12 -11.93 -28.21 -2.59
CA ALA A 12 -12.96 -27.24 -2.24
C ALA A 12 -12.52 -25.81 -2.60
N LEU A 13 -11.27 -25.45 -2.36
CA LEU A 13 -10.70 -24.13 -2.67
C LEU A 13 -10.46 -23.94 -4.17
N ASN A 14 -10.30 -25.01 -4.96
CA ASN A 14 -10.12 -24.89 -6.40
C ASN A 14 -11.32 -24.21 -7.10
N ALA A 15 -12.54 -24.41 -6.62
CA ALA A 15 -13.72 -23.71 -7.10
C ALA A 15 -13.67 -22.21 -6.77
N VAL A 16 -13.17 -21.86 -5.58
CA VAL A 16 -12.97 -20.46 -5.16
C VAL A 16 -11.91 -19.80 -6.05
N VAL A 17 -10.78 -20.44 -6.26
CA VAL A 17 -9.71 -19.97 -7.15
C VAL A 17 -10.22 -19.75 -8.58
N ALA A 18 -11.08 -20.64 -9.09
CA ALA A 18 -11.70 -20.46 -10.40
C ALA A 18 -12.59 -19.19 -10.44
N ARG A 19 -13.38 -18.93 -9.40
CA ARG A 19 -14.17 -17.70 -9.30
C ARG A 19 -13.28 -16.48 -9.19
N CYS A 20 -12.21 -16.54 -8.39
CA CYS A 20 -11.23 -15.43 -8.28
C CYS A 20 -10.62 -15.10 -9.65
N TRP A 21 -10.27 -16.12 -10.44
CA TRP A 21 -9.77 -15.92 -11.80
C TRP A 21 -10.79 -15.22 -12.71
N GLN A 22 -12.05 -15.63 -12.67
CA GLN A 22 -13.13 -14.98 -13.42
C GLN A 22 -13.33 -13.53 -12.98
N THR A 23 -13.32 -13.28 -11.67
CA THR A 23 -13.49 -11.95 -11.09
C THR A 23 -12.32 -11.03 -11.39
N ALA A 24 -11.09 -11.57 -11.48
CA ALA A 24 -9.91 -10.81 -11.85
C ALA A 24 -10.03 -10.18 -13.23
N ALA A 25 -10.81 -10.81 -14.14
CA ALA A 25 -11.15 -10.32 -15.47
C ALA A 25 -9.93 -9.80 -16.26
N ALA A 26 -8.79 -10.51 -16.14
CA ALA A 26 -7.57 -10.12 -16.85
C ALA A 26 -7.83 -10.06 -18.35
N PRO A 27 -7.47 -8.95 -19.04
CA PRO A 27 -7.58 -8.85 -20.48
C PRO A 27 -6.83 -9.98 -21.17
N PRO A 28 -7.38 -10.53 -22.27
CA PRO A 28 -6.74 -11.64 -22.99
C PRO A 28 -5.40 -11.26 -23.62
N GLU A 29 -5.16 -9.96 -23.82
CA GLU A 29 -3.90 -9.42 -24.32
C GLU A 29 -2.75 -9.61 -23.33
N TRP A 30 -3.05 -9.76 -22.04
CA TRP A 30 -2.05 -10.05 -21.02
C TRP A 30 -1.72 -11.55 -21.05
N SER A 31 -0.47 -11.88 -21.22
CA SER A 31 0.02 -13.27 -21.23
C SER A 31 -0.03 -13.91 -19.83
N LEU A 32 -1.03 -13.54 -19.03
CA LEU A 32 -1.23 -14.06 -17.69
C LEU A 32 -1.96 -15.39 -17.75
N THR A 33 -1.31 -16.46 -17.31
CA THR A 33 -1.94 -17.76 -17.20
C THR A 33 -2.62 -17.94 -15.84
N ARG A 34 -3.64 -18.83 -15.84
CA ARG A 34 -4.37 -19.18 -14.61
C ARG A 34 -3.43 -19.72 -13.53
N GLU A 35 -2.43 -20.51 -13.92
CA GLU A 35 -1.46 -21.12 -13.01
C GLU A 35 -0.59 -20.05 -12.34
N LYS A 36 -0.13 -19.04 -13.09
CA LYS A 36 0.63 -17.92 -12.53
C LYS A 36 -0.19 -17.11 -11.53
N PHE A 37 -1.47 -16.85 -11.88
CA PHE A 37 -2.38 -16.14 -10.98
C PHE A 37 -2.70 -16.95 -9.73
N GLN A 38 -2.93 -18.27 -9.86
CA GLN A 38 -3.11 -19.18 -8.73
C GLN A 38 -1.88 -19.14 -7.80
N GLY A 39 -0.68 -19.19 -8.36
CA GLY A 39 0.56 -19.08 -7.57
C GLY A 39 0.64 -17.75 -6.77
N ALA A 40 0.09 -16.65 -7.31
CA ALA A 40 0.01 -15.39 -6.57
C ALA A 40 -1.02 -15.46 -5.42
N LEU A 41 -2.16 -16.12 -5.64
CA LEU A 41 -3.13 -16.37 -4.57
C LEU A 41 -2.53 -17.25 -3.46
N GLU A 42 -1.78 -18.30 -3.83
CA GLU A 42 -1.09 -19.17 -2.87
C GLU A 42 -0.05 -18.40 -2.05
N ARG A 43 0.76 -17.54 -2.69
CA ARG A 43 1.69 -16.65 -1.98
C ARG A 43 0.96 -15.70 -1.02
N SER A 44 -0.18 -15.13 -1.45
CA SER A 44 -1.00 -14.25 -0.63
C SER A 44 -1.55 -14.97 0.61
N VAL A 45 -2.04 -16.21 0.44
CA VAL A 45 -2.54 -17.05 1.54
C VAL A 45 -1.41 -17.44 2.49
N THR A 46 -0.28 -17.92 1.96
CA THR A 46 0.90 -18.26 2.78
C THR A 46 1.39 -17.07 3.59
N ARG A 47 1.36 -15.88 2.97
CA ARG A 47 1.74 -14.63 3.67
C ARG A 47 0.73 -14.23 4.74
N ARG A 48 -0.55 -14.53 4.56
CA ARG A 48 -1.61 -14.23 5.52
C ARG A 48 -1.66 -15.22 6.69
N PHE A 49 -1.35 -16.49 6.41
CA PHE A 49 -1.42 -17.59 7.36
C PHE A 49 -0.09 -18.37 7.38
N PRO A 50 0.95 -17.82 8.01
CA PRO A 50 2.31 -18.37 7.92
C PRO A 50 2.50 -19.65 8.74
N ASP A 51 1.81 -19.77 9.86
CA ASP A 51 2.03 -20.87 10.81
C ASP A 51 1.24 -22.13 10.43
N SER A 52 -0.02 -21.95 10.02
CA SER A 52 -0.90 -23.03 9.56
C SER A 52 -2.05 -22.49 8.73
N LEU A 53 -2.48 -23.25 7.72
CA LEU A 53 -3.70 -22.92 7.00
C LEU A 53 -4.91 -23.12 7.90
N PRO A 54 -5.78 -22.10 8.02
CA PRO A 54 -7.05 -22.26 8.72
C PRO A 54 -8.03 -23.08 7.88
N ASP A 55 -9.26 -23.24 8.38
CA ASP A 55 -10.36 -23.88 7.67
C ASP A 55 -10.55 -23.27 6.26
N ASP A 56 -10.86 -24.09 5.27
CA ASP A 56 -11.12 -23.72 3.87
C ASP A 56 -12.12 -22.56 3.74
N ARG A 57 -13.10 -22.47 4.64
CA ARG A 57 -14.09 -21.39 4.66
C ARG A 57 -13.43 -20.02 4.95
N ILE A 58 -12.46 -19.99 5.85
CA ILE A 58 -11.71 -18.77 6.21
C ILE A 58 -10.81 -18.37 5.07
N VAL A 59 -10.12 -19.35 4.46
CA VAL A 59 -9.27 -19.11 3.28
C VAL A 59 -10.11 -18.61 2.10
N ALA A 60 -11.27 -19.19 1.85
CA ALA A 60 -12.19 -18.77 0.80
C ALA A 60 -12.63 -17.31 0.98
N GLY A 61 -13.10 -16.95 2.17
CA GLY A 61 -13.47 -15.57 2.50
C GLY A 61 -12.32 -14.57 2.33
N TYR A 62 -11.10 -14.99 2.69
CA TYR A 62 -9.91 -14.18 2.46
C TYR A 62 -9.63 -13.98 0.97
N LEU A 63 -9.64 -15.03 0.17
CA LEU A 63 -9.39 -14.95 -1.28
C LEU A 63 -10.41 -14.06 -1.99
N GLU A 64 -11.68 -14.15 -1.62
CA GLU A 64 -12.76 -13.33 -2.17
C GLU A 64 -12.68 -11.85 -1.74
N SER A 65 -11.97 -11.54 -0.65
CA SER A 65 -11.73 -10.17 -0.19
C SER A 65 -10.59 -9.45 -0.90
N LEU A 66 -9.80 -10.14 -1.73
CA LEU A 66 -8.66 -9.56 -2.42
C LEU A 66 -9.08 -8.66 -3.59
N HIS A 67 -8.25 -7.66 -3.89
CA HIS A 67 -8.34 -6.84 -5.09
C HIS A 67 -7.80 -7.63 -6.30
N LEU A 68 -8.64 -8.52 -6.84
CA LEU A 68 -8.23 -9.54 -7.79
C LEU A 68 -7.78 -8.98 -9.16
N SER A 69 -8.41 -7.92 -9.66
CA SER A 69 -8.00 -7.25 -10.90
C SER A 69 -6.63 -6.59 -10.76
N ASP A 70 -6.39 -5.92 -9.63
CA ASP A 70 -5.09 -5.31 -9.32
C ASP A 70 -3.99 -6.38 -9.16
N LEU A 71 -4.34 -7.52 -8.54
CA LEU A 71 -3.43 -8.65 -8.40
C LEU A 71 -3.09 -9.25 -9.76
N ALA A 72 -4.06 -9.37 -10.66
CA ALA A 72 -3.83 -9.87 -12.03
C ALA A 72 -2.89 -8.93 -12.80
N LEU A 73 -3.11 -7.61 -12.72
CA LEU A 73 -2.23 -6.62 -13.33
C LEU A 73 -0.81 -6.73 -12.79
N ALA A 74 -0.65 -6.78 -11.47
CA ALA A 74 0.66 -6.92 -10.84
C ALA A 74 1.37 -8.21 -11.27
N CYS A 75 0.66 -9.33 -11.37
CA CYS A 75 1.20 -10.60 -11.85
C CYS A 75 1.65 -10.53 -13.31
N ALA A 76 0.87 -9.91 -14.19
CA ALA A 76 1.21 -9.74 -15.59
C ALA A 76 2.43 -8.84 -15.77
N CYS A 77 2.48 -7.71 -15.05
CA CYS A 77 3.63 -6.80 -15.04
C CYS A 77 4.89 -7.49 -14.49
N SER A 78 4.78 -8.24 -13.39
CA SER A 78 5.90 -9.02 -12.85
C SER A 78 6.43 -10.05 -13.85
N ALA A 79 5.56 -10.68 -14.62
CA ALA A 79 5.94 -11.60 -15.69
C ALA A 79 6.61 -10.90 -16.89
N GLY A 80 6.63 -9.58 -16.94
CA GLY A 80 7.21 -8.78 -18.02
C GLY A 80 6.31 -8.63 -19.25
N ASP A 81 5.01 -8.79 -19.07
CA ASP A 81 4.03 -8.62 -20.15
C ASP A 81 3.96 -7.16 -20.61
N SER A 82 4.19 -6.91 -21.91
CA SER A 82 4.25 -5.56 -22.46
C SER A 82 2.90 -4.84 -22.43
N ALA A 83 1.81 -5.54 -22.75
CA ALA A 83 0.47 -4.95 -22.76
C ALA A 83 0.00 -4.57 -21.35
N ALA A 84 0.31 -5.41 -20.35
CA ALA A 84 0.05 -5.10 -18.96
C ALA A 84 0.87 -3.91 -18.48
N TRP A 85 2.14 -3.79 -18.92
CA TRP A 85 2.99 -2.64 -18.61
C TRP A 85 2.51 -1.36 -19.26
N GLU A 86 2.07 -1.40 -20.52
CA GLU A 86 1.48 -0.24 -21.20
C GLU A 86 0.24 0.24 -20.44
N TYR A 87 -0.66 -0.69 -20.09
CA TYR A 87 -1.83 -0.39 -19.28
C TYR A 87 -1.45 0.23 -17.92
N PHE A 88 -0.45 -0.36 -17.23
CA PHE A 88 0.02 0.14 -15.95
C PHE A 88 0.57 1.57 -16.06
N ILE A 89 1.41 1.85 -17.05
CA ILE A 89 1.99 3.17 -17.26
C ILE A 89 0.89 4.19 -17.57
N GLU A 90 -0.02 3.86 -18.46
CA GLU A 90 -1.11 4.77 -18.84
C GLU A 90 -1.98 5.17 -17.64
N HIS A 91 -2.35 4.21 -16.80
CA HIS A 91 -3.31 4.44 -15.72
C HIS A 91 -2.66 4.90 -14.42
N TYR A 92 -1.48 4.41 -14.08
CA TYR A 92 -0.86 4.67 -12.77
C TYR A 92 0.23 5.76 -12.78
N ARG A 93 0.83 6.09 -13.94
CA ARG A 93 1.86 7.12 -14.00
C ARG A 93 1.37 8.49 -13.54
N PRO A 94 0.23 9.00 -14.01
CA PRO A 94 -0.28 10.29 -13.53
C PRO A 94 -0.54 10.30 -12.03
N GLU A 95 -1.05 9.20 -11.51
CA GLU A 95 -1.34 9.01 -10.09
C GLU A 95 -0.06 8.98 -9.25
N LEU A 96 0.95 8.22 -9.67
CA LEU A 96 2.25 8.17 -9.00
C LEU A 96 2.95 9.52 -8.95
N HIS A 97 2.95 10.27 -10.06
CA HIS A 97 3.50 11.62 -10.09
C HIS A 97 2.75 12.58 -9.16
N ARG A 98 1.43 12.46 -9.05
CA ARG A 98 0.61 13.25 -8.13
C ARG A 98 0.92 12.89 -6.69
N ALA A 99 0.97 11.59 -6.36
CA ALA A 99 1.32 11.11 -5.03
C ALA A 99 2.71 11.60 -4.60
N ALA A 100 3.71 11.50 -5.48
CA ALA A 100 5.05 11.99 -5.22
C ALA A 100 5.08 13.50 -4.94
N ARG A 101 4.34 14.30 -5.71
CA ARG A 101 4.20 15.74 -5.44
C ARG A 101 3.58 16.04 -4.07
N LEU A 102 2.53 15.32 -3.68
CA LEU A 102 1.89 15.47 -2.38
C LEU A 102 2.82 15.09 -1.21
N ILE A 103 3.60 14.04 -1.39
CA ILE A 103 4.58 13.60 -0.40
C ILE A 103 5.68 14.67 -0.22
N LEU A 104 6.24 15.16 -1.32
CA LEU A 104 7.36 16.11 -1.30
C LEU A 104 6.94 17.55 -1.00
N SER A 105 5.69 17.95 -1.24
CA SER A 105 5.20 19.30 -0.95
C SER A 105 5.34 19.68 0.54
N LYS A 106 5.30 18.68 1.42
CA LYS A 106 5.47 18.87 2.87
C LYS A 106 6.92 19.07 3.31
N SER A 107 7.89 18.66 2.47
CA SER A 107 9.34 18.74 2.75
C SER A 107 10.07 19.75 1.87
N GLY A 108 9.35 20.66 1.19
CA GLY A 108 9.96 21.69 0.32
C GLY A 108 10.53 21.15 -1.00
N GLY A 109 10.16 19.94 -1.40
CA GLY A 109 10.57 19.35 -2.68
C GLY A 109 9.91 20.04 -3.87
N ASN A 110 10.62 20.12 -5.00
CA ASN A 110 10.11 20.68 -6.24
C ASN A 110 9.49 19.59 -7.14
N ASP A 111 8.82 20.03 -8.24
CA ASP A 111 8.15 19.13 -9.19
C ASP A 111 9.13 18.18 -9.91
N SER A 112 10.37 18.60 -10.16
CA SER A 112 11.42 17.75 -10.76
C SER A 112 11.77 16.58 -9.84
N LYS A 113 11.97 16.85 -8.55
CA LYS A 113 12.29 15.82 -7.56
C LYS A 113 11.12 14.85 -7.34
N ALA A 114 9.88 15.34 -7.46
CA ALA A 114 8.68 14.50 -7.40
C ALA A 114 8.60 13.53 -8.58
N ARG A 115 8.90 14.00 -9.79
CA ARG A 115 8.97 13.13 -10.98
C ARG A 115 10.07 12.09 -10.84
N GLU A 116 11.26 12.51 -10.46
CA GLU A 116 12.40 11.61 -10.25
C GLU A 116 12.09 10.51 -9.25
N MET A 117 11.44 10.86 -8.13
CA MET A 117 11.02 9.89 -7.10
C MET A 117 9.99 8.88 -7.66
N ALA A 118 9.00 9.34 -8.44
CA ALA A 118 8.02 8.46 -9.07
C ALA A 118 8.66 7.60 -10.17
N ASP A 119 9.50 8.20 -11.01
CA ASP A 119 10.14 7.50 -12.14
C ASP A 119 11.16 6.47 -11.63
N SER A 120 11.86 6.71 -10.53
CA SER A 120 12.78 5.74 -9.93
C SER A 120 12.08 4.46 -9.45
N LEU A 121 10.78 4.54 -9.14
CA LEU A 121 9.99 3.38 -8.73
C LEU A 121 9.80 2.37 -9.86
N TYR A 122 9.72 2.84 -11.13
CA TYR A 122 9.52 1.94 -12.27
C TYR A 122 10.65 0.95 -12.45
N ALA A 123 11.89 1.34 -12.16
CA ALA A 123 13.05 0.46 -12.25
C ALA A 123 12.90 -0.75 -11.30
N ASP A 124 12.44 -0.52 -10.09
CA ASP A 124 12.25 -1.58 -9.10
C ASP A 124 10.98 -2.40 -9.38
N LEU A 125 9.89 -1.75 -9.83
CA LEU A 125 8.68 -2.44 -10.28
C LEU A 125 8.98 -3.38 -11.44
N TYR A 126 9.82 -2.94 -12.38
CA TYR A 126 10.25 -3.77 -13.51
C TYR A 126 11.24 -4.86 -13.10
N GLY A 127 11.96 -4.69 -11.98
CA GLY A 127 12.99 -5.64 -11.55
C GLY A 127 14.30 -5.50 -12.34
N LEU A 128 14.71 -4.25 -12.62
CA LEU A 128 15.99 -3.96 -13.29
C LEU A 128 17.20 -4.19 -12.37
N ARG A 129 17.00 -4.25 -11.06
CA ARG A 129 18.06 -4.56 -10.12
C ARG A 129 18.26 -6.07 -10.08
N GLU A 130 19.43 -6.51 -10.47
CA GLU A 130 19.81 -7.91 -10.37
C GLU A 130 19.87 -8.33 -8.89
N SER A 131 19.21 -9.43 -8.59
CA SER A 131 19.44 -10.11 -7.30
C SER A 131 20.79 -10.79 -7.32
N SER A 132 21.40 -10.99 -6.15
CA SER A 132 22.71 -11.67 -6.00
C SER A 132 22.76 -13.06 -6.65
N ASP A 133 21.61 -13.65 -6.96
CA ASP A 133 21.46 -14.94 -7.66
C ASP A 133 21.21 -14.81 -9.17
N GLY A 134 21.29 -13.60 -9.74
CA GLY A 134 21.02 -13.32 -11.17
C GLY A 134 19.55 -13.40 -11.56
N SER A 135 18.63 -13.59 -10.62
CA SER A 135 17.19 -13.64 -10.90
C SER A 135 16.58 -12.23 -10.92
N ARG A 136 15.74 -11.99 -11.93
CA ARG A 136 14.92 -10.79 -11.97
C ARG A 136 13.83 -10.86 -10.90
N ARG A 137 13.84 -9.92 -9.96
CA ARG A 137 12.78 -9.80 -8.94
C ARG A 137 12.03 -8.48 -9.15
N SER A 138 10.80 -8.60 -9.57
CA SER A 138 9.88 -7.46 -9.67
C SER A 138 9.36 -7.09 -8.28
N LEU A 139 9.23 -5.78 -8.02
CA LEU A 139 8.59 -5.33 -6.79
C LEU A 139 7.11 -5.76 -6.72
N PHE A 140 6.45 -5.99 -7.86
CA PHE A 140 5.09 -6.52 -7.92
C PHE A 140 4.95 -7.93 -7.31
N ASP A 141 6.03 -8.71 -7.18
CA ASP A 141 6.00 -10.03 -6.53
C ASP A 141 5.61 -9.95 -5.05
N TYR A 142 5.77 -8.76 -4.45
CA TYR A 142 5.38 -8.47 -3.06
C TYR A 142 3.96 -7.90 -2.92
N PHE A 143 3.27 -7.66 -4.03
CA PHE A 143 1.88 -7.23 -3.99
C PHE A 143 0.96 -8.44 -3.84
N HIS A 144 0.22 -8.51 -2.76
CA HIS A 144 -0.64 -9.64 -2.40
C HIS A 144 -2.14 -9.39 -2.60
N GLY A 145 -2.54 -8.28 -3.23
CA GLY A 145 -3.94 -7.95 -3.49
C GLY A 145 -4.77 -7.57 -2.26
N ARG A 146 -4.16 -7.32 -1.09
CA ARG A 146 -4.85 -6.99 0.17
C ARG A 146 -5.38 -5.56 0.22
N SER A 147 -4.89 -4.69 -0.63
CA SER A 147 -5.32 -3.31 -0.84
C SER A 147 -5.39 -3.03 -2.33
N LYS A 148 -5.95 -1.86 -2.72
CA LYS A 148 -5.80 -1.39 -4.10
C LYS A 148 -4.32 -1.23 -4.44
N LEU A 149 -3.98 -1.49 -5.69
CA LEU A 149 -2.61 -1.35 -6.18
C LEU A 149 -2.10 0.10 -6.01
N SER A 150 -2.95 1.09 -6.26
CA SER A 150 -2.65 2.51 -6.03
C SER A 150 -2.26 2.78 -4.57
N THR A 151 -3.02 2.27 -3.61
CA THR A 151 -2.74 2.44 -2.18
C THR A 151 -1.39 1.84 -1.80
N TRP A 152 -1.08 0.65 -2.32
CA TRP A 152 0.19 -0.02 -2.08
C TRP A 152 1.36 0.76 -2.69
N LEU A 153 1.23 1.27 -3.92
CA LEU A 153 2.24 2.10 -4.58
C LEU A 153 2.49 3.41 -3.83
N HIS A 154 1.44 4.06 -3.32
CA HIS A 154 1.56 5.25 -2.49
C HIS A 154 2.31 4.98 -1.18
N ALA A 155 2.07 3.83 -0.55
CA ALA A 155 2.80 3.43 0.65
C ALA A 155 4.31 3.24 0.37
N ILE A 156 4.65 2.63 -0.77
CA ILE A 156 6.06 2.48 -1.18
C ILE A 156 6.73 3.83 -1.43
N LEU A 157 6.06 4.75 -2.16
CA LEU A 157 6.59 6.10 -2.37
C LEU A 157 6.82 6.84 -1.06
N SER A 158 5.86 6.77 -0.14
CA SER A 158 5.97 7.38 1.19
C SER A 158 7.13 6.81 2.00
N GLN A 159 7.30 5.49 1.97
CA GLN A 159 8.40 4.82 2.67
C GLN A 159 9.75 5.24 2.10
N ARG A 160 9.90 5.27 0.77
CA ARG A 160 11.14 5.74 0.11
C ARG A 160 11.50 7.16 0.49
N HIS A 161 10.51 8.05 0.55
CA HIS A 161 10.73 9.42 0.98
C HIS A 161 11.23 9.50 2.42
N ILE A 162 10.65 8.74 3.33
CA ILE A 162 11.09 8.65 4.72
C ILE A 162 12.53 8.13 4.81
N ASP A 163 12.85 7.11 4.05
CA ASP A 163 14.19 6.51 4.05
C ASP A 163 15.23 7.48 3.46
N GLU A 164 14.86 8.26 2.46
CA GLU A 164 15.69 9.32 1.90
C GLU A 164 15.98 10.43 2.92
N ILE A 165 14.94 10.91 3.63
CA ILE A 165 15.10 11.90 4.71
C ILE A 165 16.03 11.36 5.81
N ARG A 166 15.82 10.14 6.25
CA ARG A 166 16.66 9.51 7.29
C ARG A 166 18.13 9.40 6.85
N ARG A 167 18.34 9.07 5.57
CA ARG A 167 19.69 9.00 5.00
C ARG A 167 20.37 10.36 4.97
N THR A 168 19.68 11.41 4.52
CA THR A 168 20.20 12.77 4.45
C THR A 168 20.54 13.28 5.84
N GLN A 169 19.65 13.12 6.81
CA GLN A 169 19.90 13.51 8.20
C GLN A 169 21.09 12.77 8.84
N LYS A 170 21.32 11.51 8.46
CA LYS A 170 22.47 10.75 8.96
C LYS A 170 23.77 11.18 8.31
N THR A 171 23.74 11.64 7.07
CA THR A 171 24.91 12.18 6.36
C THR A 171 25.30 13.55 6.90
N ASP A 172 24.34 14.42 7.21
CA ASP A 172 24.59 15.74 7.81
C ASP A 172 25.13 15.65 9.26
N SER A 173 24.94 14.50 9.92
CA SER A 173 25.43 14.26 11.29
C SER A 173 26.79 13.56 11.34
N LEU A 174 27.39 13.22 10.21
CA LEU A 174 28.69 12.53 10.08
C LEU A 174 29.66 13.41 9.28
N ASP A 175 30.06 14.53 9.87
CA ASP A 175 31.30 15.23 9.52
C ASP A 175 32.48 14.51 10.24
N ASP A 176 32.72 13.24 9.85
CA ASP A 176 33.94 12.49 10.21
C ASP A 176 34.36 11.60 9.01
N PRO A 177 35.55 11.83 8.42
CA PRO A 177 35.98 11.14 7.23
C PRO A 177 36.58 9.77 7.59
N GLY A 178 35.81 8.71 7.46
CA GLY A 178 36.37 7.38 7.62
C GLY A 178 35.36 6.23 7.62
N ASN A 179 34.88 5.85 6.51
CA ASN A 179 34.95 4.47 6.01
C ASN A 179 34.11 4.33 4.72
N GLY A 180 34.81 4.27 3.59
CA GLY A 180 34.22 3.84 2.35
C GLY A 180 33.98 2.34 2.41
N ASP A 181 32.74 1.96 2.43
CA ASP A 181 32.33 0.65 1.98
C ASP A 181 31.07 0.80 1.12
N SER A 182 31.29 0.65 -0.18
CA SER A 182 30.24 0.60 -1.19
C SER A 182 29.55 -0.75 -1.07
N ASP A 183 28.71 -0.86 -0.06
CA ASP A 183 27.84 -2.01 0.09
C ASP A 183 26.74 -1.92 -0.97
N ALA A 184 26.75 -2.89 -1.87
CA ALA A 184 25.67 -3.19 -2.78
C ALA A 184 24.39 -3.21 -1.96
N ARG A 185 23.55 -2.16 -2.15
CA ARG A 185 22.23 -2.08 -1.52
C ARG A 185 21.44 -3.29 -1.98
N GLU A 186 21.47 -4.33 -1.19
CA GLU A 186 20.31 -5.18 -1.08
C GLU A 186 19.12 -4.23 -0.95
N LEU A 187 18.16 -4.37 -1.85
CA LEU A 187 16.80 -3.90 -1.58
C LEU A 187 16.60 -4.26 -0.12
N PRO A 188 16.17 -3.31 0.76
CA PRO A 188 15.73 -3.78 2.05
C PRO A 188 14.79 -4.90 1.68
N GLU A 189 15.25 -6.15 1.83
CA GLU A 189 14.28 -7.20 2.01
C GLU A 189 13.32 -6.49 2.91
N MET A 190 12.08 -6.30 2.45
CA MET A 190 11.01 -6.03 3.39
C MET A 190 11.13 -7.26 4.27
N LYS A 191 12.11 -7.17 5.22
CA LYS A 191 12.32 -8.18 6.23
C LYS A 191 10.94 -8.29 6.76
N ALA A 192 10.28 -9.36 6.30
CA ALA A 192 9.01 -9.71 6.84
C ALA A 192 9.26 -9.61 8.33
N ALA A 193 8.83 -8.51 8.92
CA ALA A 193 8.91 -8.35 10.35
C ALA A 193 8.39 -9.67 10.87
N PRO A 194 9.11 -10.36 11.76
CA PRO A 194 8.67 -11.65 12.26
C PRO A 194 7.20 -11.48 12.54
N LEU A 195 6.36 -12.32 11.93
CA LEU A 195 4.92 -12.19 11.96
C LEU A 195 4.55 -12.14 13.43
N ASP A 196 4.39 -10.92 13.90
CA ASP A 196 3.91 -10.67 15.23
C ASP A 196 2.42 -11.06 15.21
N PRO A 197 2.01 -12.11 15.92
CA PRO A 197 0.61 -12.54 15.95
C PRO A 197 -0.32 -11.40 16.37
N GLU A 198 0.21 -10.41 17.10
CA GLU A 198 -0.51 -9.24 17.54
C GLU A 198 -0.70 -8.20 16.43
N ARG A 199 0.09 -8.25 15.35
CA ARG A 199 0.03 -7.25 14.27
C ARG A 199 -1.36 -7.08 13.67
N ASP A 200 -2.01 -8.20 13.33
CA ASP A 200 -3.35 -8.16 12.74
C ASP A 200 -4.38 -7.65 13.74
N ALA A 201 -4.20 -7.96 15.03
CA ALA A 201 -5.03 -7.41 16.10
C ALA A 201 -4.85 -5.89 16.22
N TYR A 202 -3.61 -5.39 16.21
CA TYR A 202 -3.35 -3.95 16.23
C TYR A 202 -3.88 -3.23 14.99
N LEU A 203 -3.73 -3.80 13.81
CA LEU A 203 -4.29 -3.22 12.58
C LEU A 203 -5.82 -3.21 12.58
N ALA A 204 -6.47 -4.25 13.11
CA ALA A 204 -7.92 -4.29 13.25
C ALA A 204 -8.43 -3.24 14.25
N ILE A 205 -7.75 -3.07 15.39
CA ILE A 205 -8.05 -2.03 16.37
C ILE A 205 -7.91 -0.63 15.74
N LEU A 206 -6.80 -0.38 15.05
CA LEU A 206 -6.56 0.90 14.37
C LEU A 206 -7.62 1.17 13.30
N GLN A 207 -7.96 0.16 12.50
CA GLN A 207 -9.01 0.27 11.48
C GLN A 207 -10.35 0.64 12.09
N ALA A 208 -10.74 0.02 13.21
CA ALA A 208 -11.98 0.34 13.92
C ALA A 208 -11.98 1.80 14.41
N CYS A 209 -10.88 2.26 15.03
CA CYS A 209 -10.76 3.63 15.53
C CYS A 209 -10.78 4.66 14.38
N VAL A 210 -10.09 4.41 13.28
CA VAL A 210 -10.11 5.32 12.12
C VAL A 210 -11.48 5.37 11.47
N THR A 211 -12.15 4.22 11.32
CA THR A 211 -13.50 4.16 10.76
C THR A 211 -14.50 4.93 11.62
N ALA A 212 -14.43 4.80 12.94
CA ALA A 212 -15.25 5.56 13.88
C ALA A 212 -14.98 7.06 13.75
N ALA A 213 -13.71 7.47 13.81
CA ALA A 213 -13.33 8.88 13.68
C ALA A 213 -13.76 9.50 12.34
N LEU A 214 -13.70 8.75 11.24
CA LEU A 214 -14.21 9.22 9.93
C LEU A 214 -15.74 9.37 9.90
N ARG A 215 -16.46 8.49 10.61
CA ARG A 215 -17.93 8.58 10.72
C ARG A 215 -18.36 9.80 11.50
N ASP A 216 -17.61 10.17 12.54
CA ASP A 216 -17.91 11.30 13.42
C ASP A 216 -17.54 12.66 12.82
N LEU A 217 -16.87 12.69 11.67
CA LEU A 217 -16.56 13.94 10.97
C LEU A 217 -17.81 14.67 10.51
N ALA A 218 -17.74 16.01 10.59
CA ALA A 218 -18.75 16.85 9.97
C ALA A 218 -18.90 16.52 8.48
N PRO A 219 -20.14 16.49 7.93
CA PRO A 219 -20.38 16.05 6.54
C PRO A 219 -19.53 16.79 5.49
N ARG A 220 -19.31 18.10 5.70
CA ARG A 220 -18.47 18.91 4.79
C ARG A 220 -16.98 18.53 4.84
N ASP A 221 -16.47 18.14 6.01
CA ASP A 221 -15.08 17.71 6.16
C ASP A 221 -14.87 16.31 5.59
N ARG A 222 -15.84 15.43 5.79
CA ARG A 222 -15.87 14.09 5.15
C ARG A 222 -15.88 14.22 3.62
N LEU A 223 -16.71 15.14 3.08
CA LEU A 223 -16.79 15.39 1.65
C LEU A 223 -15.47 15.95 1.08
N ARG A 224 -14.79 16.87 1.80
CA ARG A 224 -13.46 17.36 1.38
C ARG A 224 -12.43 16.25 1.32
N LEU A 225 -12.44 15.34 2.32
CA LEU A 225 -11.56 14.18 2.31
C LEU A 225 -11.88 13.24 1.15
N ALA A 226 -13.17 12.97 0.88
CA ALA A 226 -13.60 12.14 -0.25
C ALA A 226 -13.13 12.74 -1.58
N TYR A 227 -13.42 14.01 -1.83
CA TYR A 227 -12.97 14.70 -3.05
C TYR A 227 -11.46 14.67 -3.22
N TYR A 228 -10.69 14.82 -2.13
CA TYR A 228 -9.24 14.89 -2.19
C TYR A 228 -8.58 13.52 -2.33
N TYR A 229 -9.07 12.49 -1.62
CA TYR A 229 -8.42 11.19 -1.52
C TYR A 229 -9.07 10.08 -2.36
N VAL A 230 -10.35 10.22 -2.69
CA VAL A 230 -11.11 9.21 -3.44
C VAL A 230 -11.35 9.66 -4.87
N ASP A 231 -11.81 10.90 -5.05
CA ASP A 231 -12.12 11.46 -6.36
C ASP A 231 -10.92 12.20 -6.98
N ASP A 232 -9.79 12.27 -6.26
CA ASP A 232 -8.51 12.84 -6.72
C ASP A 232 -8.60 14.28 -7.24
N LEU A 233 -9.51 15.07 -6.71
CA LEU A 233 -9.68 16.45 -7.13
C LEU A 233 -8.58 17.35 -6.59
N THR A 234 -8.16 18.33 -7.38
CA THR A 234 -7.25 19.39 -6.94
C THR A 234 -7.92 20.30 -5.93
N LEU A 235 -7.14 20.98 -5.09
CA LEU A 235 -7.67 21.93 -4.10
C LEU A 235 -8.53 23.03 -4.77
N ALA A 236 -8.13 23.48 -5.96
CA ALA A 236 -8.89 24.46 -6.75
C ALA A 236 -10.23 23.91 -7.22
N GLN A 237 -10.29 22.65 -7.67
CA GLN A 237 -11.53 21.98 -8.07
C GLN A 237 -12.46 21.77 -6.87
N ILE A 238 -11.92 21.32 -5.73
CA ILE A 238 -12.68 21.17 -4.49
C ILE A 238 -13.23 22.53 -4.04
N GLY A 239 -12.42 23.59 -4.13
CA GLY A 239 -12.82 24.95 -3.81
C GLY A 239 -14.02 25.39 -4.67
N LYS A 240 -13.99 25.14 -5.98
CA LYS A 240 -15.11 25.45 -6.88
C LYS A 240 -16.38 24.70 -6.50
N LEU A 241 -16.27 23.40 -6.20
CA LEU A 241 -17.43 22.57 -5.84
C LEU A 241 -18.06 22.97 -4.50
N LEU A 242 -17.24 23.40 -3.53
CA LEU A 242 -17.70 23.74 -2.19
C LEU A 242 -17.96 25.24 -1.98
N GLY A 243 -17.69 26.07 -3.00
CA GLY A 243 -17.77 27.53 -2.89
C GLY A 243 -16.71 28.12 -1.94
N GLU A 244 -15.52 27.55 -1.90
CA GLU A 244 -14.43 27.92 -1.01
C GLU A 244 -13.17 28.28 -1.82
N HIS A 245 -12.34 29.19 -1.28
CA HIS A 245 -11.05 29.45 -1.88
C HIS A 245 -10.07 28.29 -1.62
N GLU A 246 -9.20 27.98 -2.58
CA GLU A 246 -8.22 26.89 -2.53
C GLU A 246 -7.42 26.86 -1.22
N ALA A 247 -6.90 28.02 -0.78
CA ALA A 247 -6.16 28.14 0.47
C ALA A 247 -7.03 27.80 1.71
N THR A 248 -8.35 28.01 1.64
CA THR A 248 -9.27 27.63 2.68
C THR A 248 -9.50 26.13 2.71
N VAL A 249 -9.66 25.50 1.55
CA VAL A 249 -9.74 24.05 1.42
C VAL A 249 -8.49 23.38 1.98
N SER A 250 -7.30 23.87 1.62
CA SER A 250 -6.01 23.36 2.13
C SER A 250 -5.94 23.39 3.66
N ARG A 251 -6.22 24.56 4.26
CA ARG A 251 -6.21 24.71 5.72
C ARG A 251 -7.23 23.84 6.44
N LYS A 252 -8.43 23.70 5.87
CA LYS A 252 -9.49 22.84 6.43
C LYS A 252 -9.10 21.37 6.35
N LEU A 253 -8.55 20.91 5.23
CA LEU A 253 -8.04 19.54 5.10
C LEU A 253 -6.91 19.25 6.10
N GLU A 254 -6.00 20.18 6.28
CA GLU A 254 -4.91 20.03 7.25
C GLU A 254 -5.45 19.94 8.69
N ARG A 255 -6.38 20.83 9.06
CA ARG A 255 -7.06 20.77 10.36
C ARG A 255 -7.80 19.45 10.55
N THR A 256 -8.60 19.03 9.57
CA THR A 256 -9.35 17.76 9.65
C THR A 256 -8.43 16.55 9.82
N ARG A 257 -7.26 16.53 9.15
CA ARG A 257 -6.24 15.47 9.35
C ARG A 257 -5.66 15.48 10.76
N ALA A 258 -5.37 16.65 11.29
CA ALA A 258 -4.83 16.80 12.65
C ALA A 258 -5.87 16.35 13.69
N ASP A 259 -7.12 16.74 13.51
CA ASP A 259 -8.21 16.35 14.40
C ASP A 259 -8.48 14.83 14.31
N LEU A 260 -8.51 14.25 13.12
CA LEU A 260 -8.62 12.80 12.95
C LEU A 260 -7.48 12.04 13.63
N LYS A 261 -6.24 12.49 13.44
CA LYS A 261 -5.08 11.87 14.08
C LYS A 261 -5.24 11.87 15.59
N ARG A 262 -5.61 13.02 16.18
CA ARG A 262 -5.83 13.17 17.62
C ARG A 262 -6.95 12.25 18.09
N CYS A 263 -8.13 12.26 17.45
CA CYS A 263 -9.23 11.38 17.82
C CYS A 263 -8.86 9.90 17.80
N VAL A 264 -8.11 9.46 16.79
CA VAL A 264 -7.63 8.08 16.70
C VAL A 264 -6.63 7.76 17.81
N GLU A 265 -5.67 8.65 18.08
CA GLU A 265 -4.70 8.47 19.16
C GLU A 265 -5.37 8.41 20.52
N ASP A 266 -6.35 9.29 20.76
CA ASP A 266 -7.12 9.32 22.02
C ASP A 266 -7.96 8.04 22.16
N ALA A 267 -8.64 7.60 21.10
CA ALA A 267 -9.40 6.34 21.12
C ALA A 267 -8.50 5.12 21.40
N LEU A 268 -7.32 5.07 20.81
CA LEU A 268 -6.35 3.99 21.06
C LEU A 268 -5.84 4.00 22.51
N ARG A 269 -5.60 5.18 23.10
CA ARG A 269 -5.16 5.31 24.49
C ARG A 269 -6.28 5.05 25.50
N GLU A 270 -7.42 5.72 25.31
CA GLU A 270 -8.46 5.77 26.34
C GLU A 270 -9.43 4.61 26.25
N GLU A 271 -9.88 4.26 25.02
CA GLU A 271 -10.85 3.17 24.84
C GLU A 271 -10.18 1.80 24.72
N LYS A 272 -9.07 1.72 23.97
CA LYS A 272 -8.37 0.45 23.72
C LYS A 272 -7.26 0.18 24.75
N LYS A 273 -6.97 1.15 25.63
CA LYS A 273 -5.98 1.03 26.70
C LYS A 273 -4.57 0.65 26.22
N LEU A 274 -4.19 1.09 25.02
CA LEU A 274 -2.86 0.83 24.48
C LEU A 274 -1.81 1.72 25.17
N THR A 275 -0.69 1.11 25.52
CA THR A 275 0.50 1.84 26.01
C THR A 275 1.14 2.64 24.88
N GLU A 276 1.97 3.63 25.19
CA GLU A 276 2.70 4.42 24.18
C GLU A 276 3.58 3.56 23.27
N ALA A 277 4.16 2.49 23.81
CA ALA A 277 4.94 1.53 23.02
C ALA A 277 4.05 0.76 22.01
N GLN A 278 2.89 0.28 22.46
CA GLN A 278 1.92 -0.41 21.62
C GLN A 278 1.31 0.53 20.57
N LEU A 279 1.07 1.78 20.92
CA LEU A 279 0.56 2.81 20.00
C LEU A 279 1.58 3.09 18.89
N LYS A 280 2.87 3.25 19.23
CA LYS A 280 3.95 3.39 18.24
C LYS A 280 4.02 2.16 17.33
N LEU A 281 3.95 0.98 17.88
CA LEU A 281 3.97 -0.29 17.15
C LEU A 281 2.76 -0.41 16.20
N CYS A 282 1.57 -0.03 16.66
CA CYS A 282 0.34 0.01 15.88
C CYS A 282 0.50 0.89 14.62
N PHE A 283 1.03 2.12 14.78
CA PHE A 283 1.30 3.01 13.64
C PHE A 283 2.47 2.54 12.77
N GLU A 284 3.43 1.84 13.33
CA GLU A 284 4.55 1.26 12.57
C GLU A 284 4.05 0.13 11.67
N TYR A 285 3.20 -0.76 12.18
CA TYR A 285 2.54 -1.79 11.38
C TYR A 285 1.66 -1.19 10.27
N ALA A 286 0.91 -0.13 10.55
CA ALA A 286 0.10 0.56 9.56
C ALA A 286 0.96 1.19 8.44
N ARG A 287 2.13 1.73 8.77
CA ARG A 287 3.06 2.28 7.77
C ARG A 287 3.66 1.20 6.86
N GLN A 288 3.90 0.01 7.40
CA GLN A 288 4.48 -1.09 6.62
C GLN A 288 3.47 -1.70 5.65
N GLN A 289 2.24 -1.90 6.09
CA GLN A 289 1.20 -2.52 5.26
C GLN A 289 -0.18 -2.38 5.91
N TRP A 290 -0.93 -1.33 5.54
CA TRP A 290 -2.28 -1.17 6.07
C TRP A 290 -3.34 -1.33 4.95
N PRO A 291 -4.18 -2.37 5.01
CA PRO A 291 -5.23 -2.63 4.02
C PRO A 291 -6.49 -1.80 4.28
N PHE A 292 -6.36 -0.48 4.53
CA PHE A 292 -7.50 0.38 4.82
C PHE A 292 -8.16 0.87 3.53
N ASP A 293 -9.42 0.50 3.31
CA ASP A 293 -10.23 1.00 2.20
C ASP A 293 -10.88 2.32 2.59
N LEU A 294 -10.18 3.42 2.30
CA LEU A 294 -10.66 4.77 2.56
C LEU A 294 -11.92 5.10 1.75
N THR A 295 -12.05 4.56 0.53
CA THR A 295 -13.22 4.74 -0.32
C THR A 295 -14.47 4.20 0.36
N ARG A 296 -14.39 2.97 0.85
CA ARG A 296 -15.49 2.34 1.58
C ARG A 296 -15.79 3.07 2.89
N ALA A 297 -14.75 3.51 3.62
CA ALA A 297 -14.92 4.21 4.90
C ALA A 297 -15.58 5.58 4.74
N LEU A 298 -15.30 6.31 3.64
CA LEU A 298 -15.90 7.62 3.35
C LEU A 298 -17.25 7.52 2.63
N SER A 299 -17.51 6.41 1.90
CA SER A 299 -18.75 6.17 1.15
C SER A 299 -19.87 5.56 1.99
N ALA A 300 -19.57 5.01 3.16
CA ALA A 300 -20.57 4.47 4.07
C ALA A 300 -21.51 5.61 4.52
N ARG A 301 -22.62 5.75 3.81
CA ARG A 301 -23.78 6.55 4.24
C ARG A 301 -24.55 5.69 5.22
N ASP A 302 -24.90 6.27 6.37
CA ASP A 302 -25.91 5.71 7.28
C ASP A 302 -27.23 5.56 6.55
#